data_8b1d3e77cb713f1c70401ac4e8e952cf
#
_entry.id   8b1d3e77cb713f1c70401ac4e8e952cf
#
_cell.length_a   1.000
_cell.length_b   1.000
_cell.length_c   1.000
_cell.angle_alpha   90.00
_cell.angle_beta   90.00
_cell.angle_gamma   90.00
#
_symmetry.space_group_name_H-M   'P 1'
#
loop_
_entity.id
_entity.type
_entity.pdbx_description
1 polymer ?
#
loop_
_entity_poly.entity_id
_entity_poly.type
_entity_poly.pdbx_seq_one_letter_code
_entity_poly.pdbx_strand_id
1 'polypeptide(L)'
;MKLDKEDYFSDDCIVKDNFFISIEDLLKCPLCNKILKEPYMCKDCQSVYCKKCLENNSNLKKCPKDGKEIAFIYSIVKNDLLSKLKYKCKKCSKIVIQTDIKSHLEENCKHEENNIKREKTLAEIIRTKKQLIKLSEKEIQKKKIDNILTGK
;
A
#
# COMPACT_ATOMS: atom_id res chain seq x y z
N MET A 1 -20.27 3.73 2.29
CA MET A 1 -19.09 3.74 3.19
C MET A 1 -18.01 4.57 2.51
N LYS A 2 -17.59 5.68 3.14
CA LYS A 2 -16.38 6.40 2.68
C LYS A 2 -15.19 5.50 3.02
N LEU A 3 -14.45 5.11 1.99
CA LEU A 3 -13.21 4.35 2.14
C LEU A 3 -12.15 5.31 2.69
N ASP A 4 -11.75 5.11 3.93
CA ASP A 4 -10.69 5.93 4.52
C ASP A 4 -9.35 5.55 3.88
N LYS A 5 -8.61 6.58 3.44
CA LYS A 5 -7.29 6.43 2.81
C LYS A 5 -6.33 5.60 3.69
N GLU A 6 -6.46 5.71 5.00
CA GLU A 6 -5.61 5.03 5.98
C GLU A 6 -5.81 3.50 6.00
N ASP A 7 -6.98 3.00 5.57
CA ASP A 7 -7.25 1.56 5.50
C ASP A 7 -6.42 0.84 4.41
N TYR A 8 -6.05 1.56 3.35
CA TYR A 8 -5.36 1.00 2.19
C TYR A 8 -3.90 1.42 2.07
N PHE A 9 -3.54 2.58 2.65
CA PHE A 9 -2.22 3.20 2.56
C PHE A 9 -1.81 3.76 3.91
N SER A 10 -1.11 2.96 4.69
CA SER A 10 -0.42 3.37 5.94
C SER A 10 1.08 3.54 5.68
N ASP A 11 1.81 4.00 6.70
CA ASP A 11 3.26 4.14 6.62
C ASP A 11 3.97 2.81 6.31
N ASP A 12 3.37 1.67 6.72
CA ASP A 12 3.88 0.32 6.43
C ASP A 12 3.79 -0.06 4.94
N CYS A 13 2.99 0.67 4.17
CA CYS A 13 2.82 0.47 2.74
C CYS A 13 3.85 1.22 1.89
N ILE A 14 4.69 2.05 2.51
CA ILE A 14 5.73 2.81 1.79
C ILE A 14 6.74 1.83 1.19
N VAL A 15 7.00 1.99 -0.10
CA VAL A 15 8.02 1.21 -0.81
C VAL A 15 9.39 1.74 -0.42
N LYS A 16 10.19 0.90 0.23
CA LYS A 16 11.55 1.24 0.65
C LYS A 16 12.54 1.13 -0.51
N ASP A 17 12.35 1.98 -1.52
CA ASP A 17 13.32 2.09 -2.62
C ASP A 17 14.50 3.00 -2.23
N ASN A 18 15.49 3.08 -3.10
CA ASN A 18 16.71 3.89 -2.86
C ASN A 18 16.38 5.36 -2.59
N PHE A 19 15.34 5.91 -3.23
CA PHE A 19 14.89 7.27 -3.00
C PHE A 19 14.39 7.44 -1.56
N PHE A 20 13.47 6.58 -1.12
CA PHE A 20 12.94 6.64 0.25
C PHE A 20 14.05 6.48 1.29
N ILE A 21 14.92 5.48 1.12
CA ILE A 21 16.02 5.21 2.07
C ILE A 21 16.93 6.43 2.22
N SER A 22 17.21 7.16 1.12
CA SER A 22 18.08 8.35 1.15
C SER A 22 17.49 9.55 1.87
N ILE A 23 16.17 9.62 2.06
CA ILE A 23 15.47 10.77 2.64
C ILE A 23 14.62 10.42 3.87
N GLU A 24 14.54 9.15 4.28
CA GLU A 24 13.65 8.68 5.35
C GLU A 24 13.75 9.53 6.62
N ASP A 25 14.97 9.78 7.09
CA ASP A 25 15.21 10.56 8.31
C ASP A 25 14.79 12.04 8.17
N LEU A 26 14.81 12.57 6.95
CA LEU A 26 14.36 13.93 6.66
C LEU A 26 12.84 14.05 6.65
N LEU A 27 12.13 12.93 6.57
CA LEU A 27 10.67 12.87 6.49
C LEU A 27 10.01 12.42 7.79
N LYS A 28 10.77 12.15 8.86
CA LYS A 28 10.23 11.78 10.17
C LYS A 28 9.83 13.00 11.01
N CYS A 29 8.66 12.94 11.60
CA CYS A 29 8.22 13.94 12.57
C CYS A 29 8.89 13.69 13.93
N PRO A 30 9.59 14.67 14.54
CA PRO A 30 10.24 14.47 15.83
C PRO A 30 9.28 14.22 17.01
N LEU A 31 7.99 14.57 16.87
CA LEU A 31 7.00 14.39 17.93
C LEU A 31 6.37 12.99 17.94
N CYS A 32 6.09 12.43 16.76
CA CYS A 32 5.43 11.10 16.68
C CYS A 32 6.32 10.02 16.09
N ASN A 33 7.52 10.36 15.65
CA ASN A 33 8.49 9.48 14.98
C ASN A 33 7.96 8.72 13.76
N LYS A 34 6.89 9.22 13.14
CA LYS A 34 6.27 8.69 11.91
C LYS A 34 6.57 9.61 10.73
N ILE A 35 6.30 9.12 9.52
CA ILE A 35 6.41 9.94 8.32
C ILE A 35 5.49 11.15 8.44
N LEU A 36 6.03 12.32 8.05
CA LEU A 36 5.34 13.61 8.12
C LEU A 36 4.00 13.58 7.39
N LYS A 37 2.97 14.10 8.04
CA LYS A 37 1.65 14.34 7.43
C LYS A 37 1.32 15.83 7.54
N GLU A 38 1.02 16.49 6.42
CA GLU A 38 0.84 17.93 6.36
C GLU A 38 1.99 18.66 7.07
N PRO A 39 3.18 18.76 6.44
CA PRO A 39 4.40 19.22 7.12
C PRO A 39 4.39 20.71 7.39
N TYR A 40 4.58 21.10 8.66
CA TYR A 40 4.77 22.46 9.11
C TYR A 40 6.18 22.66 9.67
N MET A 41 6.85 23.71 9.24
CA MET A 41 8.23 24.03 9.58
C MET A 41 8.30 25.23 10.53
N CYS A 42 9.08 25.12 11.58
CA CYS A 42 9.43 26.24 12.42
C CYS A 42 10.30 27.25 11.63
N LYS A 43 9.96 28.55 11.68
CA LYS A 43 10.70 29.59 10.96
C LYS A 43 12.14 29.76 11.45
N ASP A 44 12.37 29.56 12.75
CA ASP A 44 13.67 29.81 13.37
C ASP A 44 14.62 28.60 13.22
N CYS A 45 14.21 27.44 13.73
CA CYS A 45 15.09 26.26 13.74
C CYS A 45 14.91 25.33 12.55
N GLN A 46 13.97 25.61 11.64
CA GLN A 46 13.64 24.83 10.43
C GLN A 46 13.23 23.36 10.70
N SER A 47 12.97 23.01 11.95
CA SER A 47 12.44 21.68 12.27
C SER A 47 11.02 21.53 11.77
N VAL A 48 10.69 20.34 11.22
CA VAL A 48 9.41 20.07 10.58
C VAL A 48 8.60 19.06 11.39
N TYR A 49 7.32 19.33 11.55
CA TYR A 49 6.38 18.55 12.35
C TYR A 49 5.10 18.27 11.57
N CYS A 50 4.37 17.21 11.91
CA CYS A 50 3.02 17.02 11.41
C CYS A 50 2.09 18.08 11.94
N LYS A 51 1.16 18.60 11.14
CA LYS A 51 0.11 19.52 11.57
C LYS A 51 -0.66 19.00 12.78
N LYS A 52 -1.18 17.77 12.71
CA LYS A 52 -1.90 17.13 13.83
C LYS A 52 -1.07 17.02 15.11
N CYS A 53 0.25 16.79 15.00
CA CYS A 53 1.11 16.74 16.19
C CYS A 53 1.25 18.11 16.87
N LEU A 54 1.24 19.18 16.10
CA LEU A 54 1.25 20.54 16.63
C LEU A 54 -0.11 20.91 17.24
N GLU A 55 -1.21 20.56 16.61
CA GLU A 55 -2.56 20.81 17.08
C GLU A 55 -2.88 20.05 18.39
N ASN A 56 -2.50 18.76 18.46
CA ASN A 56 -2.71 17.93 19.65
C ASN A 56 -1.87 18.38 20.87
N ASN A 57 -0.80 19.11 20.62
CA ASN A 57 0.02 19.73 21.64
C ASN A 57 -0.33 21.24 21.79
N SER A 58 -1.61 21.56 21.87
CA SER A 58 -2.14 22.94 21.99
C SER A 58 -1.56 23.75 23.14
N ASN A 59 -0.92 23.10 24.13
CA ASN A 59 -0.13 23.73 25.19
C ASN A 59 1.27 24.18 24.75
N LEU A 60 1.68 23.80 23.51
CA LEU A 60 2.95 24.23 22.94
C LEU A 60 2.86 25.70 22.51
N LYS A 61 3.12 26.60 23.45
CA LYS A 61 3.36 28.04 23.16
C LYS A 61 4.74 28.27 22.54
N LYS A 62 5.60 27.25 22.56
CA LYS A 62 7.01 27.33 22.13
C LYS A 62 7.38 26.13 21.23
N CYS A 63 8.29 26.36 20.30
CA CYS A 63 8.81 25.30 19.45
C CYS A 63 9.49 24.20 20.28
N PRO A 64 9.19 22.92 20.09
CA PRO A 64 9.75 21.82 20.88
C PRO A 64 11.28 21.70 20.81
N LYS A 65 11.90 22.24 19.77
CA LYS A 65 13.35 22.10 19.53
C LYS A 65 14.15 23.28 20.08
N ASP A 66 13.71 24.52 19.81
CA ASP A 66 14.49 25.71 20.18
C ASP A 66 13.87 26.53 21.32
N GLY A 67 12.68 26.17 21.78
CA GLY A 67 11.99 26.84 22.88
C GLY A 67 11.48 28.24 22.58
N LYS A 68 11.59 28.74 21.35
CA LYS A 68 11.12 30.06 20.95
C LYS A 68 9.62 30.06 20.67
N GLU A 69 9.04 31.28 20.63
CA GLU A 69 7.63 31.42 20.27
C GLU A 69 7.29 30.78 18.93
N ILE A 70 6.08 30.21 18.84
CA ILE A 70 5.67 29.42 17.70
C ILE A 70 5.42 30.31 16.49
N ALA A 71 6.22 30.11 15.44
CA ALA A 71 5.98 30.63 14.10
C ALA A 71 6.17 29.48 13.10
N PHE A 72 5.10 28.73 12.85
CA PHE A 72 5.11 27.62 11.89
C PHE A 72 4.56 28.07 10.54
N ILE A 73 5.21 27.62 9.48
CA ILE A 73 4.77 27.76 8.09
C ILE A 73 4.65 26.40 7.43
N TYR A 74 3.75 26.27 6.47
CA TYR A 74 3.64 25.06 5.67
C TYR A 74 4.92 24.80 4.88
N SER A 75 5.48 23.60 4.98
CA SER A 75 6.72 23.25 4.29
C SER A 75 6.43 22.68 2.90
N ILE A 76 6.46 23.51 1.89
CA ILE A 76 6.26 23.11 0.48
C ILE A 76 7.30 22.08 0.05
N VAL A 77 8.58 22.30 0.41
CA VAL A 77 9.67 21.39 0.04
C VAL A 77 9.48 19.99 0.61
N LYS A 78 9.11 19.88 1.90
CA LYS A 78 8.83 18.57 2.51
C LYS A 78 7.60 17.91 1.91
N ASN A 79 6.58 18.70 1.60
CA ASN A 79 5.39 18.18 0.94
C ASN A 79 5.69 17.69 -0.47
N ASP A 80 6.54 18.35 -1.23
CA ASP A 80 6.98 17.89 -2.56
C ASP A 80 7.72 16.55 -2.47
N LEU A 81 8.63 16.40 -1.50
CA LEU A 81 9.30 15.11 -1.25
C LEU A 81 8.31 14.01 -0.88
N LEU A 82 7.35 14.29 -0.02
CA LEU A 82 6.30 13.34 0.35
C LEU A 82 5.45 12.92 -0.85
N SER A 83 5.14 13.85 -1.75
CA SER A 83 4.33 13.58 -2.95
C SER A 83 4.94 12.53 -3.88
N LYS A 84 6.27 12.38 -3.86
CA LYS A 84 7.04 11.42 -4.68
C LYS A 84 7.15 10.03 -4.05
N LEU A 85 6.69 9.86 -2.80
CA LEU A 85 6.73 8.56 -2.15
C LEU A 85 5.81 7.56 -2.87
N LYS A 86 6.30 6.34 -2.97
CA LYS A 86 5.58 5.21 -3.54
C LYS A 86 4.96 4.36 -2.43
N TYR A 87 3.74 3.95 -2.65
CA TYR A 87 2.98 3.12 -1.71
C TYR A 87 2.50 1.85 -2.39
N LYS A 88 2.56 0.73 -1.71
CA LYS A 88 1.96 -0.51 -2.14
C LYS A 88 0.54 -0.61 -1.60
N CYS A 89 -0.46 -0.64 -2.48
CA CYS A 89 -1.85 -0.79 -2.07
C CYS A 89 -2.07 -2.14 -1.37
N LYS A 90 -2.64 -2.14 -0.17
CA LYS A 90 -2.96 -3.37 0.58
C LYS A 90 -3.97 -4.27 -0.13
N LYS A 91 -4.83 -3.68 -0.96
CA LYS A 91 -5.93 -4.38 -1.62
C LYS A 91 -5.53 -5.06 -2.93
N CYS A 92 -4.85 -4.34 -3.81
CA CYS A 92 -4.49 -4.84 -5.14
C CYS A 92 -2.98 -5.06 -5.34
N SER A 93 -2.15 -4.71 -4.35
CA SER A 93 -0.68 -4.79 -4.37
C SER A 93 0.02 -3.89 -5.41
N LYS A 94 -0.72 -3.06 -6.13
CA LYS A 94 -0.14 -2.10 -7.08
C LYS A 94 0.67 -1.03 -6.36
N ILE A 95 1.78 -0.63 -6.97
CA ILE A 95 2.59 0.50 -6.50
C ILE A 95 2.03 1.77 -7.10
N VAL A 96 1.73 2.74 -6.23
CA VAL A 96 1.10 4.02 -6.57
C VAL A 96 1.90 5.14 -5.92
N ILE A 97 2.12 6.25 -6.62
CA ILE A 97 2.70 7.45 -6.01
C ILE A 97 1.65 8.19 -5.18
N GLN A 98 2.10 8.96 -4.19
CA GLN A 98 1.18 9.60 -3.24
C GLN A 98 0.11 10.49 -3.90
N THR A 99 0.47 11.20 -4.97
CA THR A 99 -0.47 12.05 -5.71
C THR A 99 -1.64 11.27 -6.33
N ASP A 100 -1.38 10.04 -6.73
CA ASP A 100 -2.34 9.22 -7.49
C ASP A 100 -3.17 8.29 -6.60
N ILE A 101 -2.91 8.28 -5.27
CA ILE A 101 -3.64 7.42 -4.32
C ILE A 101 -5.15 7.66 -4.41
N LYS A 102 -5.57 8.92 -4.51
CA LYS A 102 -6.99 9.27 -4.55
C LYS A 102 -7.67 8.70 -5.80
N SER A 103 -7.12 8.94 -6.98
CA SER A 103 -7.64 8.41 -8.23
C SER A 103 -7.57 6.88 -8.28
N HIS A 104 -6.50 6.28 -7.75
CA HIS A 104 -6.40 4.84 -7.63
C HIS A 104 -7.53 4.22 -6.78
N LEU A 105 -7.88 4.83 -5.65
CA LEU A 105 -8.97 4.35 -4.79
C LEU A 105 -10.35 4.53 -5.42
N GLU A 106 -10.56 5.65 -6.12
CA GLU A 106 -11.86 5.97 -6.71
C GLU A 106 -12.15 5.15 -7.96
N GLU A 107 -11.17 4.95 -8.85
CA GLU A 107 -11.37 4.41 -10.18
C GLU A 107 -10.67 3.06 -10.42
N ASN A 108 -9.38 2.96 -10.11
CA ASN A 108 -8.54 1.85 -10.54
C ASN A 108 -8.55 0.65 -9.58
N CYS A 109 -8.61 0.87 -8.28
CA CYS A 109 -8.51 -0.21 -7.29
C CYS A 109 -9.68 -1.20 -7.37
N LYS A 110 -10.87 -0.71 -7.73
CA LYS A 110 -12.07 -1.55 -7.91
C LYS A 110 -11.97 -2.47 -9.12
N HIS A 111 -11.37 -1.98 -10.20
CA HIS A 111 -11.19 -2.77 -11.43
C HIS A 111 -10.16 -3.90 -11.26
N GLU A 112 -9.06 -3.61 -10.58
CA GLU A 112 -8.02 -4.62 -10.34
C GLU A 112 -8.46 -5.69 -9.34
N GLU A 113 -9.25 -5.36 -8.33
CA GLU A 113 -9.83 -6.36 -7.42
C GLU A 113 -10.69 -7.39 -8.17
N ASN A 114 -11.49 -6.92 -9.11
CA ASN A 114 -12.32 -7.80 -9.96
C ASN A 114 -11.46 -8.66 -10.88
N ASN A 115 -10.35 -8.15 -11.41
CA ASN A 115 -9.43 -8.90 -12.25
C ASN A 115 -8.69 -9.98 -11.45
N ILE A 116 -8.17 -9.65 -10.26
CA ILE A 116 -7.51 -10.62 -9.38
C ILE A 116 -8.47 -11.74 -8.95
N LYS A 117 -9.74 -11.41 -8.66
CA LYS A 117 -10.76 -12.43 -8.36
C LYS A 117 -11.01 -13.33 -9.57
N ARG A 118 -11.14 -12.76 -10.77
CA ARG A 118 -11.33 -13.53 -12.02
C ARG A 118 -10.15 -14.45 -12.33
N GLU A 119 -8.92 -13.98 -12.16
CA GLU A 119 -7.71 -14.78 -12.38
C GLU A 119 -7.62 -15.95 -11.40
N LYS A 120 -7.92 -15.73 -10.09
CA LYS A 120 -7.97 -16.82 -9.10
C LYS A 120 -9.03 -17.86 -9.45
N THR A 121 -10.23 -17.42 -9.81
CA THR A 121 -11.32 -18.32 -10.21
C THR A 121 -10.94 -19.12 -11.47
N LEU A 122 -10.31 -18.48 -12.47
CA LEU A 122 -9.84 -19.14 -13.67
C LEU A 122 -8.76 -20.19 -13.38
N ALA A 123 -7.81 -19.87 -12.48
CA ALA A 123 -6.78 -20.81 -12.05
C ALA A 123 -7.36 -22.04 -11.34
N GLU A 124 -8.40 -21.88 -10.53
CA GLU A 124 -9.13 -22.99 -9.89
C GLU A 124 -9.86 -23.85 -10.93
N ILE A 125 -10.53 -23.24 -11.90
CA ILE A 125 -11.20 -23.96 -12.98
C ILE A 125 -10.19 -24.77 -13.81
N ILE A 126 -9.02 -24.22 -14.09
CA ILE A 126 -7.96 -24.93 -14.82
C ILE A 126 -7.45 -26.12 -14.00
N ARG A 127 -7.28 -25.97 -12.69
CA ARG A 127 -6.84 -27.07 -11.82
C ARG A 127 -7.86 -28.22 -11.81
N THR A 128 -9.14 -27.90 -11.61
CA THR A 128 -10.21 -28.91 -11.61
C THR A 128 -10.34 -29.63 -12.94
N LYS A 129 -10.26 -28.91 -14.07
CA LYS A 129 -10.24 -29.53 -15.41
C LYS A 129 -9.07 -30.49 -15.58
N LYS A 130 -7.86 -30.10 -15.18
CA LYS A 130 -6.69 -31.01 -15.24
C LYS A 130 -6.85 -32.25 -14.39
N GLN A 131 -7.48 -32.16 -13.22
CA GLN A 131 -7.79 -33.33 -12.38
C GLN A 131 -8.79 -34.25 -13.04
N LEU A 132 -9.86 -33.70 -13.61
CA LEU A 132 -10.89 -34.48 -14.31
C LEU A 132 -10.30 -35.22 -15.52
N ILE A 133 -9.43 -34.58 -16.31
CA ILE A 133 -8.75 -35.27 -17.44
C ILE A 133 -7.91 -36.43 -16.95
N LYS A 134 -7.10 -36.25 -15.88
CA LYS A 134 -6.31 -37.36 -15.32
C LYS A 134 -7.16 -38.53 -14.80
N LEU A 135 -8.33 -38.25 -14.25
CA LEU A 135 -9.26 -39.28 -13.77
C LEU A 135 -9.85 -40.03 -14.96
N SER A 136 -10.30 -39.34 -16.01
CA SER A 136 -10.83 -39.97 -17.21
C SER A 136 -9.80 -40.84 -17.95
N GLU A 137 -8.53 -40.39 -18.03
CA GLU A 137 -7.44 -41.19 -18.58
C GLU A 137 -7.21 -42.49 -17.81
N LYS A 138 -7.24 -42.43 -16.47
CA LYS A 138 -7.12 -43.61 -15.60
C LYS A 138 -8.28 -44.62 -15.82
N GLU A 139 -9.51 -44.11 -15.94
CA GLU A 139 -10.68 -44.95 -16.21
C GLU A 139 -10.61 -45.60 -17.56
N ILE A 140 -10.17 -44.89 -18.59
CA ILE A 140 -9.96 -45.47 -19.96
C ILE A 140 -8.88 -46.54 -19.91
N GLN A 141 -7.77 -46.31 -19.21
CA GLN A 141 -6.72 -47.31 -19.07
C GLN A 141 -7.21 -48.55 -18.32
N LYS A 142 -7.95 -48.35 -17.24
CA LYS A 142 -8.55 -49.48 -16.49
C LYS A 142 -9.48 -50.32 -17.36
N LYS A 143 -10.37 -49.68 -18.11
CA LYS A 143 -11.26 -50.38 -19.05
C LYS A 143 -10.49 -51.16 -20.14
N LYS A 144 -9.38 -50.63 -20.66
CA LYS A 144 -8.52 -51.32 -21.62
C LYS A 144 -7.88 -52.57 -21.03
N ILE A 145 -7.40 -52.49 -19.79
CA ILE A 145 -6.79 -53.63 -19.09
C ILE A 145 -7.86 -54.68 -18.79
N ASP A 146 -9.03 -54.31 -18.32
CA ASP A 146 -10.12 -55.22 -18.06
C ASP A 146 -10.60 -55.94 -19.31
N ASN A 147 -10.68 -55.30 -20.46
CA ASN A 147 -11.00 -55.89 -21.76
C ASN A 147 -9.94 -56.90 -22.22
N ILE A 148 -8.67 -56.63 -22.00
CA ILE A 148 -7.57 -57.55 -22.34
C ILE A 148 -7.64 -58.80 -21.46
N LEU A 149 -7.93 -58.64 -20.16
CA LEU A 149 -8.00 -59.77 -19.19
C LEU A 149 -9.24 -60.64 -19.38
N THR A 150 -10.35 -60.09 -19.88
CA THR A 150 -11.63 -60.83 -20.08
C THR A 150 -11.77 -61.38 -21.48
N GLY A 151 -10.81 -61.16 -22.40
CA GLY A 151 -10.81 -61.77 -23.75
C GLY A 151 -11.97 -61.30 -24.62
N LYS A 152 -12.52 -60.13 -24.40
CA LYS A 152 -13.55 -59.52 -25.25
C LYS A 152 -12.97 -58.39 -26.11
#